data_8b5a141d647a80c7dde7c77196619963
#
_entry.id   8b5a141d647a80c7dde7c77196619963
#
_cell.length_a   1.000
_cell.length_b   1.000
_cell.length_c   1.000
_cell.angle_alpha   90.00
_cell.angle_beta   90.00
_cell.angle_gamma   90.00
#
_symmetry.space_group_name_H-M   'P 1'
#
loop_
_entity.id
_entity.type
_entity.pdbx_description
1 polymer ?
#
loop_
_entity_poly.entity_id
_entity_poly.type
_entity_poly.pdbx_seq_one_letter_code
_entity_poly.pdbx_strand_id
1 'polypeptide(L)'
;RDARLIDALLDAMEREKGALLPQVVACLIAATGADLGPEVADWRKYWERERDRYDPVEIARREAEKEGGQTYVRKADPDAARTPSYFGVEIVSRRIAFVIDCSGSMSASVTVPREGGGSETMERIALAKDELLTAVEKLRPGTFFNLVRFSNNPVNLHPKPVRLSKKSVKSAKQFVLGLQPGGGTNIYDS
;
A
#
# COMPACT_ATOMS: atom_id res chain seq x y z
N ARG A 1 4.41 10.28 17.46
CA ARG A 1 5.62 10.61 16.67
C ARG A 1 6.41 11.62 17.48
N ASP A 2 7.69 11.41 17.70
CA ASP A 2 8.55 12.15 18.62
C ASP A 2 9.68 12.80 17.81
N ALA A 3 10.14 13.99 18.17
CA ALA A 3 11.30 14.64 17.56
C ALA A 3 12.54 13.72 17.50
N ARG A 4 12.69 12.83 18.50
CA ARG A 4 13.74 11.80 18.54
C ARG A 4 13.67 10.79 17.38
N LEU A 5 12.49 10.59 16.80
CA LEU A 5 12.34 9.76 15.61
C LEU A 5 13.02 10.41 14.40
N ILE A 6 12.87 11.73 14.25
CA ILE A 6 13.51 12.46 13.14
C ILE A 6 15.03 12.42 13.30
N ASP A 7 15.55 12.63 14.52
CA ASP A 7 16.98 12.50 14.79
C ASP A 7 17.51 11.10 14.41
N ALA A 8 16.79 10.04 14.79
CA ALA A 8 17.16 8.66 14.46
C ALA A 8 17.10 8.36 12.95
N LEU A 9 16.13 8.93 12.23
CA LEU A 9 16.02 8.80 10.78
C LEU A 9 17.15 9.53 10.06
N LEU A 10 17.55 10.71 10.54
CA LEU A 10 18.70 11.46 10.01
C LEU A 10 20.02 10.68 10.22
N ASP A 11 20.20 10.10 11.40
CA ASP A 11 21.37 9.24 11.69
C ASP A 11 21.36 7.96 10.84
N ALA A 12 20.18 7.40 10.57
CA ALA A 12 20.06 6.28 9.64
C ALA A 12 20.41 6.70 8.22
N MET A 13 19.95 7.86 7.75
CA MET A 13 20.25 8.40 6.43
C MET A 13 21.76 8.63 6.21
N GLU A 14 22.51 9.05 7.25
CA GLU A 14 23.97 9.18 7.17
C GLU A 14 24.70 7.84 7.04
N ARG A 15 24.18 6.81 7.71
CA ARG A 15 24.77 5.46 7.69
C ARG A 15 24.43 4.66 6.45
N GLU A 16 23.22 4.87 5.92
CA GLU A 16 22.69 4.12 4.79
C GLU A 16 23.03 4.79 3.46
N LYS A 17 23.85 4.11 2.65
CA LYS A 17 24.23 4.56 1.29
C LYS A 17 23.66 3.67 0.17
N GLY A 18 22.70 2.80 0.51
CA GLY A 18 22.23 1.75 -0.38
C GLY A 18 20.72 1.74 -0.61
N ALA A 19 20.20 0.54 -0.80
CA ALA A 19 18.81 0.30 -1.17
C ALA A 19 17.77 0.78 -0.13
N LEU A 20 18.17 1.03 1.12
CA LEU A 20 17.29 1.52 2.19
C LEU A 20 17.17 3.05 2.23
N LEU A 21 18.05 3.79 1.56
CA LEU A 21 18.01 5.25 1.57
C LEU A 21 16.66 5.82 1.10
N PRO A 22 16.03 5.33 0.01
CA PRO A 22 14.72 5.82 -0.41
C PRO A 22 13.63 5.62 0.64
N GLN A 23 13.68 4.51 1.40
CA GLN A 23 12.73 4.22 2.46
C GLN A 23 12.91 5.18 3.65
N VAL A 24 14.16 5.47 4.03
CA VAL A 24 14.45 6.45 5.09
C VAL A 24 13.96 7.84 4.68
N VAL A 25 14.20 8.26 3.43
CA VAL A 25 13.70 9.53 2.88
C VAL A 25 12.17 9.56 2.91
N ALA A 26 11.50 8.50 2.49
CA ALA A 26 10.05 8.40 2.54
C ALA A 26 9.49 8.54 3.97
N CYS A 27 10.18 7.93 4.97
CA CYS A 27 9.82 8.09 6.38
C CYS A 27 10.01 9.53 6.88
N LEU A 28 11.07 10.22 6.44
CA LEU A 28 11.30 11.64 6.77
C LEU A 28 10.21 12.52 6.16
N ILE A 29 9.85 12.31 4.89
CA ILE A 29 8.75 13.02 4.22
C ILE A 29 7.44 12.81 4.99
N ALA A 30 7.09 11.57 5.31
CA ALA A 30 5.87 11.26 6.05
C ALA A 30 5.85 11.79 7.48
N ALA A 31 7.01 11.99 8.10
CA ALA A 31 7.10 12.51 9.46
C ALA A 31 7.11 14.04 9.53
N THR A 32 7.61 14.71 8.50
CA THR A 32 7.83 16.17 8.49
C THR A 32 6.91 16.92 7.51
N GLY A 33 6.33 16.23 6.53
CA GLY A 33 5.58 16.84 5.43
C GLY A 33 6.44 17.61 4.41
N ALA A 34 7.78 17.56 4.54
CA ALA A 34 8.73 18.19 3.62
C ALA A 34 9.36 17.14 2.71
N ASP A 35 9.56 17.47 1.43
CA ASP A 35 10.34 16.65 0.48
C ASP A 35 11.62 17.42 0.09
N LEU A 36 12.75 16.95 0.62
CA LEU A 36 14.07 17.56 0.40
C LEU A 36 15.01 16.63 -0.41
N GLY A 37 14.48 15.52 -0.90
CA GLY A 37 15.29 14.57 -1.66
C GLY A 37 16.28 13.76 -0.81
N PRO A 38 17.31 13.15 -1.44
CA PRO A 38 18.19 12.18 -0.78
C PRO A 38 19.39 12.80 -0.04
N GLU A 39 19.56 14.11 -0.06
CA GLU A 39 20.74 14.78 0.53
C GLU A 39 20.56 15.01 2.03
N VAL A 40 21.34 14.32 2.85
CA VAL A 40 21.26 14.42 4.32
C VAL A 40 21.53 15.82 4.85
N ALA A 41 22.38 16.58 4.19
CA ALA A 41 22.74 17.95 4.61
C ALA A 41 21.53 18.90 4.57
N ASP A 42 20.65 18.73 3.57
CA ASP A 42 19.44 19.55 3.42
C ASP A 42 18.42 19.21 4.52
N TRP A 43 18.30 17.93 4.85
CA TRP A 43 17.46 17.46 5.94
C TRP A 43 17.96 17.92 7.31
N ARG A 44 19.27 17.90 7.58
CA ARG A 44 19.86 18.40 8.82
C ARG A 44 19.61 19.90 8.98
N LYS A 45 19.86 20.68 7.95
CA LYS A 45 19.60 22.12 7.93
C LYS A 45 18.12 22.47 8.14
N TYR A 46 17.24 21.71 7.51
CA TYR A 46 15.80 21.83 7.71
C TYR A 46 15.45 21.54 9.17
N TRP A 47 15.93 20.42 9.71
CA TRP A 47 15.62 19.97 11.06
C TRP A 47 16.13 20.89 12.14
N GLU A 48 17.32 21.46 12.02
CA GLU A 48 17.85 22.48 12.93
C GLU A 48 16.91 23.69 13.04
N ARG A 49 16.29 24.10 11.95
CA ARG A 49 15.36 25.24 11.90
C ARG A 49 13.97 24.92 12.44
N GLU A 50 13.47 23.73 12.16
CA GLU A 50 12.06 23.35 12.41
C GLU A 50 11.88 22.58 13.72
N ARG A 51 12.93 22.06 14.34
CA ARG A 51 12.89 21.18 15.51
C ARG A 51 12.07 21.76 16.67
N ASP A 52 12.27 23.03 16.99
CA ASP A 52 11.60 23.69 18.12
C ASP A 52 10.11 23.98 17.85
N ARG A 53 9.72 23.93 16.59
CA ARG A 53 8.33 24.15 16.12
C ARG A 53 7.65 22.85 15.70
N TYR A 54 8.34 21.72 15.83
CA TYR A 54 7.87 20.45 15.37
C TYR A 54 6.66 19.98 16.19
N ASP A 55 5.49 20.00 15.57
CA ASP A 55 4.26 19.43 16.12
C ASP A 55 3.78 18.28 15.21
N PRO A 56 3.99 17.02 15.66
CA PRO A 56 3.58 15.85 14.89
C PRO A 56 2.06 15.72 14.73
N VAL A 57 1.28 16.32 15.62
CA VAL A 57 -0.18 16.32 15.54
C VAL A 57 -0.64 17.29 14.46
N GLU A 58 -0.05 18.50 14.41
CA GLU A 58 -0.34 19.50 13.40
C GLU A 58 0.08 19.02 12.00
N ILE A 59 1.23 18.34 11.88
CA ILE A 59 1.69 17.78 10.60
C ILE A 59 0.73 16.67 10.15
N ALA A 60 0.37 15.75 11.05
CA ALA A 60 -0.60 14.70 10.75
C ALA A 60 -1.97 15.27 10.36
N ARG A 61 -2.40 16.39 10.99
CA ARG A 61 -3.62 17.09 10.64
C ARG A 61 -3.54 17.72 9.24
N ARG A 62 -2.44 18.41 8.92
CA ARG A 62 -2.24 19.03 7.60
C ARG A 62 -2.13 17.99 6.49
N GLU A 63 -1.52 16.84 6.76
CA GLU A 63 -1.49 15.74 5.81
C GLU A 63 -2.87 15.11 5.66
N ALA A 64 -3.60 14.87 6.75
CA ALA A 64 -4.98 14.42 6.71
C ALA A 64 -5.91 15.43 6.01
N GLU A 65 -5.66 16.73 6.12
CA GLU A 65 -6.36 17.78 5.37
C GLU A 65 -5.96 17.81 3.89
N LYS A 66 -4.70 17.56 3.56
CA LYS A 66 -4.22 17.36 2.17
C LYS A 66 -4.70 16.03 1.59
N GLU A 67 -4.70 14.98 2.40
CA GLU A 67 -5.33 13.69 2.11
C GLU A 67 -6.83 13.73 2.33
N GLY A 68 -7.35 14.76 2.97
CA GLY A 68 -8.77 15.00 3.29
C GLY A 68 -9.71 15.12 2.10
N GLY A 69 -9.36 14.39 1.12
CA GLY A 69 -10.07 14.09 -0.08
C GLY A 69 -9.60 12.83 -0.78
N GLN A 70 -8.65 12.08 -0.26
CA GLN A 70 -8.44 10.70 -0.68
C GLN A 70 -9.28 9.73 0.19
N THR A 71 -10.55 10.05 0.35
CA THR A 71 -11.56 9.05 0.08
C THR A 71 -11.09 8.39 -1.19
N TYR A 72 -10.91 7.07 -1.20
CA TYR A 72 -10.68 6.31 -2.43
C TYR A 72 -11.89 6.53 -3.34
N VAL A 73 -11.96 7.73 -3.92
CA VAL A 73 -12.84 7.99 -5.04
C VAL A 73 -12.17 7.21 -6.17
N ARG A 74 -12.76 6.09 -6.56
CA ARG A 74 -12.61 5.61 -7.93
C ARG A 74 -12.86 6.86 -8.81
N LYS A 75 -11.79 7.59 -9.14
CA LYS A 75 -11.88 8.50 -10.27
C LYS A 75 -12.19 7.58 -11.41
N ALA A 76 -13.42 7.69 -11.90
CA ALA A 76 -13.79 7.14 -13.19
C ALA A 76 -12.94 7.88 -14.22
N ASP A 77 -11.72 7.40 -14.41
CA ASP A 77 -10.88 7.74 -15.54
C ASP A 77 -11.52 7.02 -16.71
N PRO A 78 -12.05 7.73 -17.71
CA PRO A 78 -12.63 7.10 -18.91
C PRO A 78 -11.62 6.19 -19.64
N ASP A 79 -10.32 6.33 -19.38
CA ASP A 79 -9.26 5.44 -19.88
C ASP A 79 -8.84 4.37 -18.83
N ALA A 80 -9.33 4.43 -17.58
CA ALA A 80 -9.10 3.42 -16.53
C ALA A 80 -9.66 2.04 -16.90
N ALA A 81 -10.55 1.96 -17.89
CA ALA A 81 -11.00 0.69 -18.45
C ALA A 81 -9.87 -0.15 -19.07
N ARG A 82 -8.69 0.43 -19.34
CA ARG A 82 -7.58 -0.21 -20.06
C ARG A 82 -6.33 -0.46 -19.22
N THR A 83 -6.11 0.27 -18.13
CA THR A 83 -4.92 0.10 -17.31
C THR A 83 -5.26 -0.68 -16.04
N PRO A 84 -4.67 -1.88 -15.83
CA PRO A 84 -4.89 -2.60 -14.60
C PRO A 84 -4.31 -1.81 -13.42
N SER A 85 -5.06 -1.71 -12.34
CA SER A 85 -4.64 -1.05 -11.10
C SER A 85 -5.06 -1.86 -9.89
N TYR A 86 -4.39 -1.65 -8.77
CA TYR A 86 -4.72 -2.25 -7.48
C TYR A 86 -4.67 -1.14 -6.43
N PHE A 87 -5.78 -0.85 -5.77
CA PHE A 87 -5.96 0.29 -4.88
C PHE A 87 -5.45 1.62 -5.47
N GLY A 88 -5.76 1.86 -6.76
CA GLY A 88 -5.36 3.07 -7.47
C GLY A 88 -3.90 3.09 -7.96
N VAL A 89 -3.09 2.10 -7.60
CA VAL A 89 -1.71 1.96 -8.09
C VAL A 89 -1.71 1.25 -9.45
N GLU A 90 -1.21 1.92 -10.47
CA GLU A 90 -1.13 1.37 -11.84
C GLU A 90 -0.18 0.17 -11.92
N ILE A 91 -0.63 -0.91 -12.57
CA ILE A 91 0.16 -2.11 -12.79
C ILE A 91 0.83 -2.03 -14.16
N VAL A 92 2.08 -1.60 -14.18
CA VAL A 92 2.89 -1.47 -15.41
C VAL A 92 3.73 -2.73 -15.70
N SER A 93 4.06 -3.50 -14.67
CA SER A 93 4.90 -4.70 -14.80
C SER A 93 4.13 -5.86 -15.43
N ARG A 94 4.85 -6.70 -16.20
CA ARG A 94 4.34 -7.99 -16.69
C ARG A 94 4.73 -9.17 -15.79
N ARG A 95 5.38 -8.90 -14.66
CA ARG A 95 5.66 -9.88 -13.60
C ARG A 95 5.26 -9.26 -12.28
N ILE A 96 4.24 -9.83 -11.63
CA ILE A 96 3.63 -9.26 -10.44
C ILE A 96 3.30 -10.34 -9.41
N ALA A 97 3.51 -10.04 -8.15
CA ALA A 97 2.96 -10.76 -7.02
C ALA A 97 2.03 -9.83 -6.24
N PHE A 98 0.81 -10.27 -6.02
CA PHE A 98 -0.11 -9.60 -5.10
C PHE A 98 0.01 -10.26 -3.74
N VAL A 99 0.26 -9.47 -2.72
CA VAL A 99 0.35 -9.93 -1.34
C VAL A 99 -0.83 -9.34 -0.58
N ILE A 100 -1.65 -10.20 0.01
CA ILE A 100 -2.87 -9.80 0.71
C ILE A 100 -2.81 -10.21 2.18
N ASP A 101 -3.05 -9.24 3.06
CA ASP A 101 -3.21 -9.48 4.49
C ASP A 101 -4.54 -10.18 4.77
N CYS A 102 -4.46 -11.28 5.52
CA CYS A 102 -5.60 -12.03 6.03
C CYS A 102 -5.54 -12.15 7.55
N SER A 103 -4.85 -11.25 8.25
CA SER A 103 -4.81 -11.20 9.71
C SER A 103 -6.19 -10.88 10.31
N GLY A 104 -6.36 -11.10 11.62
CA GLY A 104 -7.63 -10.87 12.30
C GLY A 104 -8.17 -9.43 12.18
N SER A 105 -7.28 -8.43 12.03
CA SER A 105 -7.67 -7.03 11.84
C SER A 105 -8.40 -6.76 10.51
N MET A 106 -8.34 -7.69 9.56
CA MET A 106 -9.03 -7.60 8.28
C MET A 106 -10.54 -7.87 8.37
N SER A 107 -11.05 -8.33 9.53
CA SER A 107 -12.49 -8.39 9.84
C SER A 107 -13.06 -7.04 10.25
N ALA A 108 -12.22 -6.04 10.54
CA ALA A 108 -12.70 -4.70 10.89
C ALA A 108 -13.47 -4.06 9.73
N SER A 109 -14.51 -3.32 10.04
CA SER A 109 -15.31 -2.60 9.06
C SER A 109 -14.60 -1.36 8.54
N VAL A 110 -14.82 -1.06 7.27
CA VAL A 110 -14.41 0.18 6.60
C VAL A 110 -15.58 0.74 5.82
N THR A 111 -15.72 2.05 5.83
CA THR A 111 -16.75 2.76 5.05
C THR A 111 -16.11 3.28 3.76
N VAL A 112 -16.66 2.89 2.63
CA VAL A 112 -16.22 3.30 1.31
C VAL A 112 -17.30 4.11 0.60
N PRO A 113 -16.98 5.18 -0.12
CA PRO A 113 -17.92 5.93 -0.92
C PRO A 113 -18.44 5.10 -2.09
N ARG A 114 -19.71 5.30 -2.46
CA ARG A 114 -20.30 4.72 -3.67
C ARG A 114 -20.25 5.70 -4.84
N GLU A 115 -20.09 5.16 -6.05
CA GLU A 115 -20.35 5.92 -7.27
C GLU A 115 -21.83 6.31 -7.28
N GLY A 116 -22.11 7.61 -7.46
CA GLY A 116 -23.48 8.14 -7.43
C GLY A 116 -23.92 8.73 -6.08
N GLY A 117 -23.05 8.73 -5.08
CA GLY A 117 -23.29 9.31 -3.76
C GLY A 117 -23.68 8.27 -2.70
N GLY A 118 -23.48 8.63 -1.44
CA GLY A 118 -23.62 7.74 -0.29
C GLY A 118 -22.37 6.96 0.04
N SER A 119 -22.45 6.09 1.03
CA SER A 119 -21.35 5.24 1.48
C SER A 119 -21.83 3.82 1.78
N GLU A 120 -20.93 2.88 1.69
CA GLU A 120 -21.15 1.48 2.05
C GLU A 120 -20.15 1.06 3.11
N THR A 121 -20.62 0.30 4.11
CA THR A 121 -19.76 -0.27 5.14
C THR A 121 -19.58 -1.75 4.87
N MET A 122 -18.31 -2.19 4.76
CA MET A 122 -17.96 -3.58 4.53
C MET A 122 -16.70 -3.96 5.33
N GLU A 123 -16.40 -5.25 5.45
CA GLU A 123 -15.14 -5.68 6.05
C GLU A 123 -13.95 -5.31 5.14
N ARG A 124 -12.80 -4.99 5.75
CA ARG A 124 -11.56 -4.72 5.01
C ARG A 124 -11.18 -5.85 4.06
N ILE A 125 -11.37 -7.11 4.51
CA ILE A 125 -11.10 -8.28 3.67
C ILE A 125 -12.02 -8.34 2.45
N ALA A 126 -13.28 -7.93 2.57
CA ALA A 126 -14.21 -7.89 1.45
C ALA A 126 -13.78 -6.87 0.39
N LEU A 127 -13.41 -5.66 0.83
CA LEU A 127 -12.85 -4.64 -0.05
C LEU A 127 -11.58 -5.11 -0.74
N ALA A 128 -10.64 -5.71 0.02
CA ALA A 128 -9.38 -6.20 -0.53
C ALA A 128 -9.59 -7.33 -1.57
N LYS A 129 -10.56 -8.22 -1.34
CA LYS A 129 -10.95 -9.26 -2.31
C LYS A 129 -11.49 -8.65 -3.61
N ASP A 130 -12.39 -7.69 -3.51
CA ASP A 130 -13.02 -7.05 -4.67
C ASP A 130 -11.98 -6.33 -5.53
N GLU A 131 -11.11 -5.53 -4.90
CA GLU A 131 -10.01 -4.84 -5.58
C GLU A 131 -9.04 -5.81 -6.24
N LEU A 132 -8.68 -6.90 -5.54
CA LEU A 132 -7.76 -7.90 -6.07
C LEU A 132 -8.35 -8.67 -7.26
N LEU A 133 -9.63 -9.05 -7.19
CA LEU A 133 -10.32 -9.69 -8.31
C LEU A 133 -10.38 -8.78 -9.51
N THR A 134 -10.74 -7.52 -9.30
CA THR A 134 -10.77 -6.49 -10.36
C THR A 134 -9.40 -6.30 -11.00
N ALA A 135 -8.33 -6.23 -10.19
CA ALA A 135 -6.97 -6.09 -10.69
C ALA A 135 -6.54 -7.30 -11.54
N VAL A 136 -6.79 -8.53 -11.05
CA VAL A 136 -6.43 -9.77 -11.76
C VAL A 136 -7.18 -9.89 -13.10
N GLU A 137 -8.45 -9.51 -13.15
CA GLU A 137 -9.25 -9.55 -14.39
C GLU A 137 -8.75 -8.56 -15.45
N LYS A 138 -8.22 -7.42 -15.02
CA LYS A 138 -7.70 -6.37 -15.90
C LYS A 138 -6.25 -6.56 -16.30
N LEU A 139 -5.55 -7.59 -15.79
CA LEU A 139 -4.16 -7.84 -16.16
C LEU A 139 -4.00 -8.01 -17.68
N ARG A 140 -2.94 -7.42 -18.22
CA ARG A 140 -2.65 -7.46 -19.66
C ARG A 140 -2.26 -8.88 -20.13
N PRO A 141 -2.63 -9.29 -21.33
CA PRO A 141 -2.15 -10.55 -21.91
C PRO A 141 -0.62 -10.68 -21.86
N GLY A 142 -0.13 -11.87 -21.49
CA GLY A 142 1.30 -12.12 -21.35
C GLY A 142 1.88 -11.81 -19.97
N THR A 143 1.09 -11.29 -19.04
CA THR A 143 1.50 -11.09 -17.65
C THR A 143 1.72 -12.42 -16.94
N PHE A 144 2.76 -12.51 -16.11
CA PHE A 144 2.98 -13.56 -15.14
C PHE A 144 2.61 -13.03 -13.77
N PHE A 145 1.79 -13.77 -13.03
CA PHE A 145 1.36 -13.32 -11.71
C PHE A 145 1.30 -14.44 -10.69
N ASN A 146 1.31 -14.09 -9.43
CA ASN A 146 1.01 -14.96 -8.30
C ASN A 146 0.22 -14.19 -7.24
N LEU A 147 -0.49 -14.91 -6.39
CA LEU A 147 -1.15 -14.38 -5.21
C LEU A 147 -0.55 -15.02 -3.97
N VAL A 148 -0.28 -14.20 -2.98
CA VAL A 148 0.20 -14.63 -1.67
C VAL A 148 -0.75 -14.08 -0.62
N ARG A 149 -1.36 -14.94 0.16
CA ARG A 149 -2.04 -14.50 1.38
C ARG A 149 -1.11 -14.68 2.57
N PHE A 150 -1.15 -13.79 3.53
CA PHE A 150 -0.44 -13.96 4.78
C PHE A 150 -1.33 -13.65 6.00
N SER A 151 -1.03 -14.32 7.09
CA SER A 151 -1.48 -14.07 8.46
C SER A 151 -0.36 -14.53 9.39
N ASN A 152 -0.45 -15.67 10.04
CA ASN A 152 0.67 -16.29 10.76
C ASN A 152 1.73 -16.85 9.82
N ASN A 153 1.31 -17.37 8.66
CA ASN A 153 2.19 -17.92 7.64
C ASN A 153 1.73 -17.51 6.24
N PRO A 154 2.67 -17.33 5.29
CA PRO A 154 2.33 -17.07 3.90
C PRO A 154 1.84 -18.35 3.20
N VAL A 155 0.86 -18.18 2.32
CA VAL A 155 0.36 -19.23 1.44
C VAL A 155 0.27 -18.68 0.03
N ASN A 156 1.01 -19.30 -0.87
CA ASN A 156 1.04 -18.96 -2.28
C ASN A 156 -0.07 -19.70 -3.05
N LEU A 157 -0.72 -19.02 -3.99
CA LEU A 157 -1.65 -19.69 -4.93
C LEU A 157 -0.91 -20.72 -5.79
N HIS A 158 0.29 -20.38 -6.26
CA HIS A 158 1.16 -21.23 -7.04
C HIS A 158 2.58 -21.24 -6.50
N PRO A 159 3.37 -22.30 -6.66
CA PRO A 159 4.77 -22.36 -6.24
C PRO A 159 5.65 -21.30 -6.94
N LYS A 160 5.26 -20.89 -8.15
CA LYS A 160 5.93 -19.87 -8.98
C LYS A 160 4.89 -19.02 -9.71
N PRO A 161 5.22 -17.78 -10.10
CA PRO A 161 4.33 -16.96 -10.94
C PRO A 161 3.94 -17.72 -12.22
N VAL A 162 2.65 -17.70 -12.54
CA VAL A 162 2.08 -18.37 -13.72
C VAL A 162 1.62 -17.36 -14.74
N ARG A 163 1.65 -17.75 -16.01
CA ARG A 163 1.15 -16.91 -17.09
C ARG A 163 -0.35 -16.71 -16.99
N LEU A 164 -0.80 -15.47 -17.24
CA LEU A 164 -2.21 -15.12 -17.30
C LEU A 164 -2.93 -15.98 -18.36
N SER A 165 -3.99 -16.64 -17.94
CA SER A 165 -4.84 -17.50 -18.76
C SER A 165 -6.22 -17.63 -18.11
N LYS A 166 -7.23 -18.08 -18.85
CA LYS A 166 -8.56 -18.36 -18.28
C LYS A 166 -8.48 -19.30 -17.07
N LYS A 167 -7.60 -20.31 -17.13
CA LYS A 167 -7.39 -21.27 -16.04
C LYS A 167 -6.78 -20.60 -14.81
N SER A 168 -5.71 -19.83 -14.97
CA SER A 168 -5.04 -19.16 -13.84
C SER A 168 -5.92 -18.08 -13.20
N VAL A 169 -6.70 -17.33 -13.99
CA VAL A 169 -7.70 -16.39 -13.47
C VAL A 169 -8.79 -17.11 -12.67
N LYS A 170 -9.31 -18.26 -13.17
CA LYS A 170 -10.27 -19.06 -12.41
C LYS A 170 -9.70 -19.55 -11.07
N SER A 171 -8.46 -20.03 -11.06
CA SER A 171 -7.77 -20.45 -9.83
C SER A 171 -7.58 -19.27 -8.86
N ALA A 172 -7.20 -18.10 -9.38
CA ALA A 172 -7.07 -16.87 -8.58
C ALA A 172 -8.40 -16.46 -7.94
N LYS A 173 -9.50 -16.48 -8.71
CA LYS A 173 -10.86 -16.22 -8.18
C LYS A 173 -11.23 -17.16 -7.04
N GLN A 174 -11.02 -18.44 -7.22
CA GLN A 174 -11.31 -19.44 -6.18
C GLN A 174 -10.47 -19.21 -4.92
N PHE A 175 -9.18 -18.92 -5.09
CA PHE A 175 -8.27 -18.61 -3.99
C PHE A 175 -8.72 -17.37 -3.22
N VAL A 176 -9.01 -16.27 -3.91
CA VAL A 176 -9.42 -14.98 -3.29
C VAL A 176 -10.78 -15.14 -2.58
N LEU A 177 -11.75 -15.80 -3.19
CA LEU A 177 -13.05 -16.04 -2.56
C LEU A 177 -12.92 -16.87 -1.27
N GLY A 178 -11.99 -17.82 -1.24
CA GLY A 178 -11.71 -18.65 -0.06
C GLY A 178 -10.94 -17.97 1.08
N LEU A 179 -10.45 -16.74 0.90
CA LEU A 179 -9.73 -16.02 1.94
C LEU A 179 -10.67 -15.71 3.12
N GLN A 180 -10.18 -15.91 4.33
CA GLN A 180 -10.88 -15.58 5.58
C GLN A 180 -9.92 -14.82 6.49
N PRO A 181 -10.37 -13.76 7.18
CA PRO A 181 -9.55 -13.07 8.15
C PRO A 181 -9.34 -13.92 9.39
N GLY A 182 -8.12 -13.93 9.93
CA GLY A 182 -7.78 -14.65 11.16
C GLY A 182 -6.29 -14.78 11.40
N GLY A 183 -5.93 -15.04 12.65
CA GLY A 183 -4.53 -15.16 13.06
C GLY A 183 -3.81 -13.82 13.24
N GLY A 184 -2.50 -13.89 13.40
CA GLY A 184 -1.59 -12.75 13.53
C GLY A 184 -1.18 -12.15 12.19
N THR A 185 -0.19 -11.25 12.23
CA THR A 185 0.35 -10.56 11.06
C THR A 185 1.85 -10.85 10.98
N ASN A 186 2.25 -11.82 10.16
CA ASN A 186 3.65 -12.13 9.90
C ASN A 186 4.02 -11.65 8.48
N ILE A 187 4.61 -10.46 8.42
CA ILE A 187 5.03 -9.83 7.17
C ILE A 187 6.40 -10.35 6.71
N TYR A 188 7.22 -10.87 7.63
CA TYR A 188 8.62 -11.21 7.34
C TYR A 188 8.80 -12.43 6.45
N ASP A 189 7.86 -13.37 6.46
CA ASP A 189 7.91 -14.61 5.69
C ASP A 189 7.04 -14.58 4.42
N SER A 190 6.50 -13.40 4.04
CA SER A 190 5.50 -13.24 2.97
C SER A 190 6.08 -12.89 1.62
#